data_d1918c0a9e0a6fe265b395da6d88f5fe
#
_entry.id   d1918c0a9e0a6fe265b395da6d88f5fe
#
_cell.length_a   1.000
_cell.length_b   1.000
_cell.length_c   1.000
_cell.angle_alpha   90.00
_cell.angle_beta   90.00
_cell.angle_gamma   90.00
#
_symmetry.space_group_name_H-M   'P 1'
#
loop_
_entity.id
_entity.type
_entity.pdbx_description
1 polymer ?
#
loop_
_entity_poly.entity_id
_entity_poly.type
_entity_poly.pdbx_seq_one_letter_code
_entity_poly.pdbx_strand_id
1 'polypeptide(L)'
;MKLRILVACEESQAVTKQFRALGHEAYSCDILPESGGHPEWHLQQDVTKLLEQQWDLIIAFPPCTYLTVTGNRWFNVEKYGDKALKRIEDRKDAINFFMLFANANADHVAIENPVGIMSTEWRKPNQIINPFQFGDPFEKKTCLWLKGLPELTATNIVEPAPRKFFESGKSMPAWYAECWHLPSDERSKMRSKTFLGIAEAMAKQWSEHIIKTKTNGH
;
A
#
# COMPACT_ATOMS: atom_id res chain seq x y z
N MET A 1 -19.84 0.37 -16.97
CA MET A 1 -20.17 -0.44 -15.76
C MET A 1 -19.61 0.26 -14.53
N LYS A 2 -20.37 0.30 -13.43
CA LYS A 2 -19.92 0.88 -12.16
C LYS A 2 -19.42 -0.27 -11.27
N LEU A 3 -18.16 -0.18 -10.79
CA LEU A 3 -17.57 -1.17 -9.89
C LEU A 3 -17.78 -0.75 -8.44
N ARG A 4 -17.85 -1.73 -7.54
CA ARG A 4 -17.85 -1.56 -6.08
C ARG A 4 -16.48 -1.93 -5.52
N ILE A 5 -15.77 -0.96 -4.93
CA ILE A 5 -14.34 -1.04 -4.62
C ILE A 5 -14.11 -0.72 -3.14
N LEU A 6 -13.34 -1.57 -2.47
CA LEU A 6 -12.84 -1.33 -1.12
C LEU A 6 -11.36 -0.96 -1.19
N VAL A 7 -11.01 0.19 -0.62
CA VAL A 7 -9.62 0.60 -0.38
C VAL A 7 -9.35 0.50 1.12
N ALA A 8 -8.71 -0.57 1.52
CA ALA A 8 -8.51 -0.97 2.90
C ALA A 8 -7.22 -0.37 3.49
N CYS A 9 -7.27 0.08 4.73
CA CYS A 9 -6.19 0.75 5.45
C CYS A 9 -5.76 2.05 4.73
N GLU A 10 -6.75 2.83 4.30
CA GLU A 10 -6.54 4.11 3.64
C GLU A 10 -7.36 5.22 4.29
N GLU A 11 -6.75 6.02 5.15
CA GLU A 11 -7.36 7.23 5.72
C GLU A 11 -7.28 8.44 4.78
N SER A 12 -6.26 8.46 3.90
CA SER A 12 -5.97 9.59 3.01
C SER A 12 -6.91 9.74 1.82
N GLN A 13 -7.61 8.69 1.46
CA GLN A 13 -8.48 8.61 0.29
C GLN A 13 -7.78 8.91 -1.06
N ALA A 14 -6.46 8.77 -1.10
CA ALA A 14 -5.68 9.08 -2.30
C ALA A 14 -6.11 8.20 -3.49
N VAL A 15 -6.27 6.89 -3.27
CA VAL A 15 -6.72 5.92 -4.27
C VAL A 15 -8.24 5.97 -4.43
N THR A 16 -8.98 6.04 -3.32
CA THR A 16 -10.45 6.11 -3.33
C THR A 16 -10.94 7.23 -4.23
N LYS A 17 -10.36 8.44 -4.12
CA LYS A 17 -10.73 9.60 -4.95
C LYS A 17 -10.54 9.35 -6.45
N GLN A 18 -9.52 8.62 -6.86
CA GLN A 18 -9.28 8.35 -8.27
C GLN A 18 -10.35 7.40 -8.85
N PHE A 19 -10.75 6.37 -8.12
CA PHE A 19 -11.85 5.53 -8.55
C PHE A 19 -13.20 6.28 -8.57
N ARG A 20 -13.44 7.16 -7.59
CA ARG A 20 -14.63 8.03 -7.56
C ARG A 20 -14.67 8.99 -8.75
N ALA A 21 -13.54 9.57 -9.13
CA ALA A 21 -13.43 10.44 -10.31
C ALA A 21 -13.76 9.70 -11.62
N LEU A 22 -13.55 8.38 -11.69
CA LEU A 22 -13.95 7.53 -12.81
C LEU A 22 -15.42 7.06 -12.73
N GLY A 23 -16.18 7.52 -11.72
CA GLY A 23 -17.61 7.20 -11.55
C GLY A 23 -17.88 5.88 -10.84
N HIS A 24 -16.86 5.23 -10.27
CA HIS A 24 -17.03 4.00 -9.50
C HIS A 24 -17.53 4.24 -8.08
N GLU A 25 -18.04 3.18 -7.44
CA GLU A 25 -18.45 3.18 -6.04
C GLU A 25 -17.29 2.69 -5.18
N ALA A 26 -16.37 3.61 -4.83
CA ALA A 26 -15.20 3.30 -4.03
C ALA A 26 -15.34 3.82 -2.60
N TYR A 27 -14.94 3.01 -1.64
CA TYR A 27 -14.91 3.35 -0.22
C TYR A 27 -13.52 3.11 0.35
N SER A 28 -12.98 4.11 1.05
CA SER A 28 -11.83 3.91 1.93
C SER A 28 -12.28 3.31 3.26
N CYS A 29 -11.43 2.53 3.89
CA CYS A 29 -11.65 2.02 5.24
C CYS A 29 -10.37 2.11 6.05
N ASP A 30 -10.46 2.69 7.24
CA ASP A 30 -9.40 2.71 8.25
C ASP A 30 -10.02 2.82 9.64
N ILE A 31 -9.25 2.47 10.68
CA ILE A 31 -9.63 2.73 12.09
C ILE A 31 -9.48 4.22 12.44
N LEU A 32 -8.63 4.94 11.72
CA LEU A 32 -8.46 6.38 11.84
C LEU A 32 -9.56 7.11 11.06
N PRO A 33 -9.92 8.34 11.47
CA PRO A 33 -10.78 9.19 10.66
C PRO A 33 -10.09 9.54 9.34
N GLU A 34 -10.88 9.83 8.32
CA GLU A 34 -10.37 10.22 7.02
C GLU A 34 -9.61 11.55 7.08
N SER A 35 -8.62 11.72 6.22
CA SER A 35 -7.87 12.95 5.98
C SER A 35 -7.98 13.46 4.54
N GLY A 36 -8.80 12.79 3.72
CA GLY A 36 -8.99 13.09 2.32
C GLY A 36 -10.12 14.08 1.99
N GLY A 37 -10.95 14.43 2.99
CA GLY A 37 -12.01 15.44 2.88
C GLY A 37 -13.35 14.92 2.37
N HIS A 38 -13.56 13.60 2.35
CA HIS A 38 -14.79 12.96 1.91
C HIS A 38 -15.28 11.93 2.93
N PRO A 39 -15.83 12.37 4.08
CA PRO A 39 -16.28 11.45 5.13
C PRO A 39 -17.38 10.49 4.64
N GLU A 40 -18.17 10.88 3.66
CA GLU A 40 -19.23 10.06 3.05
C GLU A 40 -18.70 8.87 2.24
N TRP A 41 -17.39 8.83 1.93
CA TRP A 41 -16.72 7.73 1.25
C TRP A 41 -15.82 6.93 2.18
N HIS A 42 -15.84 7.24 3.48
CA HIS A 42 -14.97 6.61 4.46
C HIS A 42 -15.75 5.72 5.44
N LEU A 43 -15.28 4.50 5.61
CA LEU A 43 -15.82 3.55 6.57
C LEU A 43 -14.84 3.47 7.75
N GLN A 44 -15.06 4.31 8.77
CA GLN A 44 -14.19 4.32 9.95
C GLN A 44 -14.51 3.13 10.86
N GLN A 45 -13.86 2.00 10.58
CA GLN A 45 -14.04 0.75 11.32
C GLN A 45 -12.91 -0.25 11.06
N ASP A 46 -12.96 -1.37 11.78
CA ASP A 46 -12.11 -2.53 11.46
C ASP A 46 -12.51 -3.11 10.09
N VAL A 47 -11.54 -3.12 9.17
CA VAL A 47 -11.73 -3.58 7.80
C VAL A 47 -12.07 -5.06 7.70
N THR A 48 -11.72 -5.88 8.68
CA THR A 48 -11.99 -7.32 8.69
C THR A 48 -13.48 -7.62 8.52
N LYS A 49 -14.35 -6.76 9.07
CA LYS A 49 -15.81 -6.85 8.94
C LYS A 49 -16.32 -6.62 7.50
N LEU A 50 -15.51 -6.03 6.64
CA LEU A 50 -15.87 -5.73 5.26
C LEU A 50 -15.40 -6.80 4.27
N LEU A 51 -14.42 -7.64 4.66
CA LEU A 51 -13.84 -8.65 3.77
C LEU A 51 -14.79 -9.79 3.44
N GLU A 52 -15.88 -9.96 4.21
CA GLU A 52 -16.95 -10.93 3.93
C GLU A 52 -17.99 -10.42 2.93
N GLN A 53 -17.98 -9.11 2.64
CA GLN A 53 -18.88 -8.50 1.67
C GLN A 53 -18.36 -8.73 0.25
N GLN A 54 -19.27 -8.62 -0.72
CA GLN A 54 -18.88 -8.70 -2.13
C GLN A 54 -18.31 -7.38 -2.63
N TRP A 55 -17.09 -7.43 -3.13
CA TRP A 55 -16.38 -6.34 -3.76
C TRP A 55 -15.90 -6.76 -5.15
N ASP A 56 -15.98 -5.87 -6.12
CA ASP A 56 -15.38 -6.09 -7.45
C ASP A 56 -13.86 -6.00 -7.40
N LEU A 57 -13.34 -5.20 -6.46
CA LEU A 57 -11.91 -4.99 -6.24
C LEU A 57 -11.65 -4.64 -4.78
N ILE A 58 -10.64 -5.27 -4.20
CA ILE A 58 -10.06 -4.87 -2.91
C ILE A 58 -8.63 -4.40 -3.15
N ILE A 59 -8.31 -3.18 -2.71
CA ILE A 59 -6.94 -2.67 -2.64
C ILE A 59 -6.60 -2.49 -1.17
N ALA A 60 -5.50 -3.04 -0.70
CA ALA A 60 -5.13 -3.00 0.70
C ALA A 60 -3.73 -2.42 0.92
N PHE A 61 -3.60 -1.56 1.94
CA PHE A 61 -2.36 -0.93 2.40
C PHE A 61 -2.06 -1.33 3.84
N PRO A 62 -1.89 -2.64 4.15
CA PRO A 62 -1.73 -3.09 5.52
C PRO A 62 -0.50 -2.45 6.18
N PRO A 63 -0.55 -2.13 7.50
CA PRO A 63 0.54 -1.47 8.21
C PRO A 63 1.87 -2.21 8.05
N CYS A 64 2.91 -1.51 7.60
CA CYS A 64 4.21 -2.09 7.27
C CYS A 64 5.23 -2.07 8.44
N THR A 65 4.88 -1.53 9.60
CA THR A 65 5.79 -1.26 10.72
C THR A 65 6.60 -2.49 11.15
N TYR A 66 5.98 -3.66 11.16
CA TYR A 66 6.62 -4.92 11.54
C TYR A 66 7.04 -5.79 10.34
N LEU A 67 6.62 -5.42 9.12
CA LEU A 67 6.87 -6.20 7.90
C LEU A 67 8.09 -5.72 7.11
N THR A 68 8.47 -4.44 7.23
CA THR A 68 9.58 -3.86 6.47
C THR A 68 10.96 -4.30 7.00
N VAL A 69 11.91 -4.49 6.08
CA VAL A 69 13.30 -4.85 6.42
C VAL A 69 14.03 -3.77 7.23
N THR A 70 13.63 -2.50 7.12
CA THR A 70 14.27 -1.40 7.86
C THR A 70 14.13 -1.52 9.37
N GLY A 71 13.13 -2.26 9.83
CA GLY A 71 12.87 -2.54 11.24
C GLY A 71 13.62 -3.76 11.80
N ASN A 72 14.33 -4.54 10.97
CA ASN A 72 14.87 -5.85 11.38
C ASN A 72 15.88 -5.77 12.55
N ARG A 73 16.63 -4.68 12.66
CA ARG A 73 17.58 -4.49 13.79
C ARG A 73 16.90 -4.57 15.17
N TRP A 74 15.62 -4.25 15.27
CA TRP A 74 14.87 -4.21 16.53
C TRP A 74 14.34 -5.57 16.99
N PHE A 75 14.59 -6.64 16.21
CA PHE A 75 14.22 -8.02 16.55
C PHE A 75 15.36 -8.81 17.21
N ASN A 76 16.49 -8.16 17.51
CA ASN A 76 17.60 -8.80 18.21
C ASN A 76 17.27 -8.91 19.69
N VAL A 77 16.95 -10.14 20.14
CA VAL A 77 16.55 -10.44 21.53
C VAL A 77 17.70 -10.23 22.50
N GLU A 78 18.94 -10.57 22.12
CA GLU A 78 20.11 -10.37 22.99
C GLU A 78 20.30 -8.89 23.33
N LYS A 79 20.02 -8.00 22.38
CA LYS A 79 20.20 -6.55 22.54
C LYS A 79 19.01 -5.85 23.19
N TYR A 80 17.78 -6.32 22.93
CA TYR A 80 16.56 -5.56 23.28
C TYR A 80 15.61 -6.33 24.20
N GLY A 81 15.94 -7.59 24.56
CA GLY A 81 15.18 -8.41 25.52
C GLY A 81 13.68 -8.50 25.18
N ASP A 82 12.85 -8.26 26.20
CA ASP A 82 11.38 -8.37 26.11
C ASP A 82 10.77 -7.47 25.01
N LYS A 83 11.39 -6.31 24.71
CA LYS A 83 10.93 -5.45 23.63
C LYS A 83 11.06 -6.12 22.27
N ALA A 84 12.11 -6.92 22.06
CA ALA A 84 12.27 -7.70 20.84
C ALA A 84 11.31 -8.89 20.78
N LEU A 85 11.07 -9.55 21.93
CA LEU A 85 10.08 -10.64 22.03
C LEU A 85 8.68 -10.14 21.68
N LYS A 86 8.24 -9.04 22.30
CA LYS A 86 6.96 -8.43 21.94
C LYS A 86 6.89 -8.07 20.45
N ARG A 87 7.95 -7.52 19.89
CA ARG A 87 8.00 -7.15 18.49
C ARG A 87 7.90 -8.37 17.56
N ILE A 88 8.39 -9.53 17.99
CA ILE A 88 8.24 -10.80 17.27
C ILE A 88 6.77 -11.22 17.22
N GLU A 89 6.04 -11.09 18.34
CA GLU A 89 4.59 -11.35 18.37
C GLU A 89 3.83 -10.36 17.48
N ASP A 90 4.09 -9.06 17.63
CA ASP A 90 3.48 -8.02 16.78
C ASP A 90 3.73 -8.28 15.27
N ARG A 91 4.88 -8.89 14.92
CA ARG A 91 5.17 -9.29 13.53
C ARG A 91 4.27 -10.43 13.07
N LYS A 92 4.02 -11.43 13.92
CA LYS A 92 3.11 -12.54 13.57
C LYS A 92 1.70 -12.00 13.31
N ASP A 93 1.23 -11.09 14.17
CA ASP A 93 -0.07 -10.45 13.99
C ASP A 93 -0.14 -9.63 12.69
N ALA A 94 0.94 -8.90 12.36
CA ALA A 94 1.03 -8.15 11.11
C ALA A 94 1.04 -9.06 9.87
N ILE A 95 1.71 -10.22 9.92
CA ILE A 95 1.67 -11.23 8.86
C ILE A 95 0.24 -11.78 8.72
N ASN A 96 -0.39 -12.18 9.82
CA ASN A 96 -1.76 -12.68 9.81
C ASN A 96 -2.72 -11.65 9.22
N PHE A 97 -2.59 -10.39 9.61
CA PHE A 97 -3.42 -9.30 9.07
C PHE A 97 -3.21 -9.10 7.56
N PHE A 98 -1.96 -9.12 7.09
CA PHE A 98 -1.66 -9.09 5.66
C PHE A 98 -2.34 -10.25 4.92
N MET A 99 -2.29 -11.46 5.48
CA MET A 99 -2.86 -12.66 4.87
C MET A 99 -4.38 -12.65 4.82
N LEU A 100 -5.08 -11.85 5.63
CA LEU A 100 -6.53 -11.66 5.49
C LEU A 100 -6.89 -11.12 4.09
N PHE A 101 -6.14 -10.14 3.60
CA PHE A 101 -6.36 -9.59 2.26
C PHE A 101 -5.96 -10.58 1.16
N ALA A 102 -4.87 -11.33 1.37
CA ALA A 102 -4.43 -12.35 0.42
C ALA A 102 -5.48 -13.45 0.22
N ASN A 103 -6.22 -13.77 1.28
CA ASN A 103 -7.25 -14.79 1.31
C ASN A 103 -8.67 -14.23 1.15
N ALA A 104 -8.82 -12.92 0.91
CA ALA A 104 -10.12 -12.29 0.76
C ALA A 104 -10.95 -12.93 -0.37
N ASN A 105 -12.25 -13.10 -0.12
CA ASN A 105 -13.18 -13.65 -1.09
C ASN A 105 -13.59 -12.59 -2.14
N ALA A 106 -12.62 -12.18 -2.94
CA ALA A 106 -12.83 -11.29 -4.09
C ALA A 106 -12.01 -11.79 -5.27
N ASP A 107 -12.52 -11.62 -6.48
CA ASP A 107 -11.81 -12.03 -7.71
C ASP A 107 -10.58 -11.17 -7.99
N HIS A 108 -10.63 -9.91 -7.59
CA HIS A 108 -9.56 -8.94 -7.83
C HIS A 108 -9.08 -8.36 -6.50
N VAL A 109 -7.79 -8.61 -6.20
CA VAL A 109 -7.15 -8.08 -4.98
C VAL A 109 -5.76 -7.53 -5.33
N ALA A 110 -5.44 -6.36 -4.80
CA ALA A 110 -4.10 -5.80 -4.80
C ALA A 110 -3.67 -5.50 -3.37
N ILE A 111 -2.51 -5.98 -2.95
CA ILE A 111 -1.93 -5.65 -1.65
C ILE A 111 -0.63 -4.90 -1.89
N GLU A 112 -0.53 -3.72 -1.30
CA GLU A 112 0.66 -2.87 -1.34
C GLU A 112 1.42 -2.98 -0.03
N ASN A 113 2.73 -3.13 -0.11
CA ASN A 113 3.61 -2.98 1.05
C ASN A 113 5.04 -2.65 0.57
N PRO A 114 5.87 -1.97 1.36
CA PRO A 114 7.27 -1.79 1.00
C PRO A 114 8.03 -3.12 0.98
N VAL A 115 9.26 -3.09 0.45
CA VAL A 115 10.14 -4.26 0.48
C VAL A 115 10.31 -4.75 1.92
N GLY A 116 9.91 -5.99 2.16
CA GLY A 116 9.82 -6.56 3.49
C GLY A 116 9.79 -8.09 3.50
N ILE A 117 9.46 -8.63 4.67
CA ILE A 117 9.51 -10.07 4.93
C ILE A 117 8.44 -10.87 4.18
N MET A 118 7.35 -10.24 3.72
CA MET A 118 6.28 -10.97 3.02
C MET A 118 6.76 -11.66 1.73
N SER A 119 7.87 -11.19 1.16
CA SER A 119 8.53 -11.87 0.02
C SER A 119 9.12 -13.23 0.37
N THR A 120 9.37 -13.52 1.64
CA THR A 120 9.90 -14.80 2.17
C THR A 120 8.86 -15.56 2.96
N GLU A 121 8.03 -14.88 3.73
CA GLU A 121 6.99 -15.49 4.58
C GLU A 121 5.81 -16.05 3.76
N TRP A 122 5.55 -15.46 2.61
CA TRP A 122 4.47 -15.90 1.72
C TRP A 122 4.97 -16.16 0.30
N ARG A 123 5.08 -15.12 -0.51
CA ARG A 123 5.58 -15.22 -1.90
C ARG A 123 6.18 -13.91 -2.36
N LYS A 124 7.00 -13.94 -3.40
CA LYS A 124 7.49 -12.72 -4.05
C LYS A 124 6.32 -11.88 -4.57
N PRO A 125 6.41 -10.54 -4.53
CA PRO A 125 5.41 -9.68 -5.17
C PRO A 125 5.35 -9.96 -6.67
N ASN A 126 4.21 -9.71 -7.28
CA ASN A 126 4.07 -9.78 -8.74
C ASN A 126 4.90 -8.66 -9.39
N GLN A 127 4.91 -7.49 -8.77
CA GLN A 127 5.58 -6.32 -9.31
C GLN A 127 6.21 -5.47 -8.20
N ILE A 128 7.31 -4.79 -8.51
CA ILE A 128 7.89 -3.73 -7.69
C ILE A 128 7.90 -2.46 -8.54
N ILE A 129 7.21 -1.43 -8.06
CA ILE A 129 7.09 -0.13 -8.73
C ILE A 129 7.78 0.98 -7.94
N ASN A 130 8.01 2.10 -8.61
CA ASN A 130 8.45 3.34 -7.99
C ASN A 130 7.59 4.51 -8.49
N PRO A 131 7.37 5.55 -7.66
CA PRO A 131 6.60 6.74 -8.05
C PRO A 131 7.10 7.44 -9.30
N PHE A 132 8.42 7.45 -9.55
CA PHE A 132 8.99 8.09 -10.74
C PHE A 132 8.55 7.44 -12.07
N GLN A 133 8.03 6.23 -12.05
CA GLN A 133 7.44 5.57 -13.20
C GLN A 133 6.04 6.10 -13.55
N PHE A 134 5.45 6.87 -12.63
CA PHE A 134 4.07 7.35 -12.70
C PHE A 134 3.96 8.88 -12.56
N GLY A 135 5.05 9.62 -12.77
CA GLY A 135 5.07 11.08 -12.82
C GLY A 135 5.47 11.79 -11.52
N ASP A 136 5.63 11.05 -10.44
CA ASP A 136 6.10 11.62 -9.16
C ASP A 136 7.60 11.38 -9.01
N PRO A 137 8.48 12.39 -8.93
CA PRO A 137 9.94 12.23 -9.00
C PRO A 137 10.56 11.64 -7.72
N PHE A 138 9.99 10.54 -7.23
CA PHE A 138 10.42 9.91 -5.99
C PHE A 138 10.82 8.45 -6.18
N GLU A 139 11.90 8.03 -5.50
CA GLU A 139 12.23 6.63 -5.32
C GLU A 139 11.58 6.10 -4.04
N LYS A 140 10.63 5.21 -4.17
CA LYS A 140 10.01 4.46 -3.07
C LYS A 140 9.61 3.09 -3.62
N LYS A 141 10.48 2.09 -3.46
CA LYS A 141 10.18 0.73 -3.90
C LYS A 141 8.93 0.21 -3.21
N THR A 142 7.89 0.01 -3.97
CA THR A 142 6.57 -0.43 -3.54
C THR A 142 6.27 -1.77 -4.17
N CYS A 143 6.04 -2.79 -3.34
CA CYS A 143 5.69 -4.14 -3.78
C CYS A 143 4.18 -4.27 -3.95
N LEU A 144 3.76 -4.93 -5.01
CA LEU A 144 2.37 -5.25 -5.31
C LEU A 144 2.19 -6.77 -5.39
N TRP A 145 1.30 -7.32 -4.57
CA TRP A 145 0.82 -8.69 -4.67
C TRP A 145 -0.58 -8.64 -5.27
N LEU A 146 -0.75 -9.28 -6.42
CA LEU A 146 -1.94 -9.18 -7.26
C LEU A 146 -2.67 -10.52 -7.35
N LYS A 147 -3.99 -10.49 -7.34
CA LYS A 147 -4.92 -11.58 -7.65
C LYS A 147 -5.91 -11.08 -8.70
N GLY A 148 -6.00 -11.74 -9.84
CA GLY A 148 -6.94 -11.38 -10.91
C GLY A 148 -6.69 -10.01 -11.58
N LEU A 149 -5.55 -9.39 -11.34
CA LEU A 149 -5.18 -8.07 -11.86
C LEU A 149 -3.90 -8.13 -12.68
N PRO A 150 -3.76 -7.31 -13.72
CA PRO A 150 -2.52 -7.14 -14.44
C PRO A 150 -1.52 -6.30 -13.63
N GLU A 151 -0.24 -6.47 -13.93
CA GLU A 151 0.80 -5.54 -13.49
C GLU A 151 0.53 -4.13 -14.04
N LEU A 152 0.88 -3.11 -13.25
CA LEU A 152 0.74 -1.72 -13.68
C LEU A 152 1.79 -1.36 -14.74
N THR A 153 1.34 -0.77 -15.82
CA THR A 153 2.21 -0.16 -16.83
C THR A 153 2.54 1.27 -16.42
N ALA A 154 3.83 1.62 -16.50
CA ALA A 154 4.29 2.99 -16.24
C ALA A 154 3.54 3.99 -17.16
N THR A 155 3.07 5.09 -16.55
CA THR A 155 2.27 6.09 -17.27
C THR A 155 3.07 7.33 -17.66
N ASN A 156 4.05 7.71 -16.84
CA ASN A 156 4.86 8.91 -17.07
C ASN A 156 6.21 8.73 -16.33
N ILE A 157 7.24 8.31 -17.07
CA ILE A 157 8.58 8.10 -16.48
C ILE A 157 9.29 9.44 -16.39
N VAL A 158 9.58 9.88 -15.18
CA VAL A 158 10.32 11.11 -14.88
C VAL A 158 11.66 10.80 -14.20
N GLU A 159 12.59 11.75 -14.24
CA GLU A 159 13.86 11.60 -13.53
C GLU A 159 13.64 11.60 -12.03
N PRO A 160 14.16 10.60 -11.28
CA PRO A 160 14.06 10.60 -9.84
C PRO A 160 14.78 11.78 -9.19
N ALA A 161 14.22 12.30 -8.10
CA ALA A 161 14.88 13.32 -7.28
C ALA A 161 16.25 12.84 -6.77
N PRO A 162 17.19 13.74 -6.51
CA PRO A 162 18.55 13.40 -6.10
C PRO A 162 18.62 12.50 -4.87
N ARG A 163 19.70 11.74 -4.78
CA ARG A 163 20.02 10.91 -3.62
C ARG A 163 21.00 11.63 -2.69
N LYS A 164 20.82 11.43 -1.39
CA LYS A 164 21.79 11.85 -0.37
C LYS A 164 22.80 10.72 -0.17
N PHE A 165 24.09 11.04 -0.29
CA PHE A 165 25.19 10.13 -0.02
C PHE A 165 25.78 10.40 1.37
N PHE A 166 26.20 9.34 2.05
CA PHE A 166 26.80 9.38 3.37
C PHE A 166 28.28 8.99 3.30
N GLU A 167 29.08 9.42 4.27
CA GLU A 167 30.49 9.04 4.38
C GLU A 167 30.74 7.54 4.40
N SER A 168 29.75 6.75 4.86
CA SER A 168 29.78 5.29 4.83
C SER A 168 29.66 4.66 3.43
N GLY A 169 29.58 5.45 2.37
CA GLY A 169 29.33 5.01 0.99
C GLY A 169 27.88 4.60 0.70
N LYS A 170 27.00 4.61 1.70
CA LYS A 170 25.57 4.35 1.51
C LYS A 170 24.84 5.57 0.98
N SER A 171 23.75 5.35 0.26
CA SER A 171 22.88 6.44 -0.20
C SER A 171 21.41 6.11 0.03
N MET A 172 20.58 7.16 0.10
CA MET A 172 19.12 7.05 0.12
C MET A 172 18.50 8.24 -0.63
N PRO A 173 17.24 8.16 -1.06
CA PRO A 173 16.54 9.31 -1.62
C PRO A 173 16.60 10.50 -0.67
N ALA A 174 16.89 11.71 -1.18
CA ALA A 174 17.06 12.90 -0.35
C ALA A 174 15.81 13.20 0.48
N TRP A 175 14.61 13.11 -0.13
CA TRP A 175 13.33 13.32 0.56
C TRP A 175 13.14 12.38 1.77
N TYR A 176 13.67 11.15 1.66
CA TYR A 176 13.57 10.17 2.75
C TYR A 176 14.51 10.51 3.92
N ALA A 177 15.68 11.08 3.60
CA ALA A 177 16.63 11.58 4.61
C ALA A 177 16.07 12.83 5.31
N GLU A 178 15.40 13.72 4.59
CA GLU A 178 14.75 14.92 5.12
C GLU A 178 13.67 14.59 6.15
N CYS A 179 12.96 13.47 5.97
CA CYS A 179 11.97 13.01 6.95
C CYS A 179 12.57 12.68 8.34
N TRP A 180 13.89 12.53 8.47
CA TRP A 180 14.51 12.18 9.76
C TRP A 180 14.39 13.28 10.81
N HIS A 181 14.25 14.54 10.38
CA HIS A 181 14.09 15.68 11.24
C HIS A 181 12.66 15.87 11.77
N LEU A 182 11.70 15.12 11.21
CA LEU A 182 10.31 15.19 11.60
C LEU A 182 10.02 14.34 12.85
N PRO A 183 9.02 14.70 13.65
CA PRO A 183 8.43 13.84 14.68
C PRO A 183 8.05 12.48 14.11
N SER A 184 7.99 11.45 14.98
CA SER A 184 7.80 10.05 14.56
C SER A 184 6.53 9.81 13.76
N ASP A 185 5.44 10.43 14.16
CA ASP A 185 4.12 10.36 13.56
C ASP A 185 4.05 11.06 12.19
N GLU A 186 4.56 12.29 12.10
CA GLU A 186 4.67 13.03 10.84
C GLU A 186 5.56 12.30 9.83
N ARG A 187 6.70 11.79 10.30
CA ARG A 187 7.60 10.98 9.48
C ARG A 187 6.92 9.72 8.98
N SER A 188 6.14 9.03 9.83
CA SER A 188 5.37 7.85 9.43
C SER A 188 4.35 8.22 8.37
N LYS A 189 3.59 9.28 8.57
CA LYS A 189 2.58 9.79 7.64
C LYS A 189 3.17 10.16 6.27
N MET A 190 4.32 10.87 6.24
CA MET A 190 4.99 11.19 4.98
C MET A 190 5.45 9.94 4.22
N ARG A 191 5.94 8.93 4.94
CA ARG A 191 6.45 7.69 4.33
C ARG A 191 5.36 6.75 3.87
N SER A 192 4.20 6.75 4.51
CA SER A 192 3.05 5.91 4.12
C SER A 192 2.26 6.47 2.94
N LYS A 193 2.45 7.75 2.61
CA LYS A 193 1.70 8.42 1.54
C LYS A 193 1.72 7.63 0.23
N THR A 194 0.55 7.40 -0.33
CA THR A 194 0.37 6.92 -1.70
C THR A 194 0.53 8.09 -2.66
N PHE A 195 1.36 7.91 -3.69
CA PHE A 195 1.62 8.93 -4.71
C PHE A 195 0.49 8.99 -5.73
N LEU A 196 0.18 10.19 -6.20
CA LEU A 196 -0.98 10.45 -7.04
C LEU A 196 -0.92 9.67 -8.36
N GLY A 197 0.22 9.66 -9.04
CA GLY A 197 0.36 8.94 -10.30
C GLY A 197 0.17 7.43 -10.18
N ILE A 198 0.58 6.83 -9.04
CA ILE A 198 0.30 5.42 -8.75
C ILE A 198 -1.20 5.21 -8.52
N ALA A 199 -1.84 6.08 -7.74
CA ALA A 199 -3.27 5.99 -7.45
C ALA A 199 -4.12 6.11 -8.74
N GLU A 200 -3.77 7.03 -9.64
CA GLU A 200 -4.39 7.19 -10.96
C GLU A 200 -4.20 5.95 -11.85
N ALA A 201 -2.97 5.39 -11.88
CA ALA A 201 -2.68 4.18 -12.65
C ALA A 201 -3.49 2.97 -12.13
N MET A 202 -3.56 2.77 -10.81
CA MET A 202 -4.39 1.74 -10.19
C MET A 202 -5.85 1.90 -10.60
N ALA A 203 -6.41 3.11 -10.46
CA ALA A 203 -7.80 3.36 -10.75
C ALA A 203 -8.12 3.11 -12.23
N LYS A 204 -7.34 3.66 -13.14
CA LYS A 204 -7.58 3.53 -14.58
C LYS A 204 -7.36 2.12 -15.07
N GLN A 205 -6.15 1.57 -14.86
CA GLN A 205 -5.76 0.31 -15.49
C GLN A 205 -6.52 -0.89 -14.94
N TRP A 206 -6.76 -0.93 -13.62
CA TRP A 206 -7.48 -2.05 -13.02
C TRP A 206 -8.98 -1.97 -13.26
N SER A 207 -9.61 -0.77 -13.25
CA SER A 207 -11.04 -0.68 -13.59
C SER A 207 -11.31 -1.05 -15.05
N GLU A 208 -10.47 -0.60 -16.00
CA GLU A 208 -10.57 -0.97 -17.40
C GLU A 208 -10.43 -2.50 -17.59
N HIS A 209 -9.47 -3.13 -16.90
CA HIS A 209 -9.27 -4.58 -16.95
C HIS A 209 -10.50 -5.33 -16.41
N ILE A 210 -11.01 -4.97 -15.24
CA ILE A 210 -12.15 -5.64 -14.61
C ILE A 210 -13.41 -5.49 -15.47
N ILE A 211 -13.66 -4.29 -16.01
CA ILE A 211 -14.81 -4.04 -16.89
C ILE A 211 -14.73 -4.91 -18.14
N LYS A 212 -13.53 -4.94 -18.78
CA LYS A 212 -13.31 -5.74 -19.98
C LYS A 212 -13.51 -7.24 -19.73
N THR A 213 -12.98 -7.77 -18.63
CA THR A 213 -13.12 -9.20 -18.31
C THR A 213 -14.59 -9.58 -18.04
N LYS A 214 -15.32 -8.72 -17.31
CA LYS A 214 -16.75 -8.93 -17.04
C LYS A 214 -17.63 -8.83 -18.31
N THR A 215 -17.24 -7.97 -19.26
CA THR A 215 -17.99 -7.82 -20.52
C THR A 215 -17.74 -8.97 -21.49
N ASN A 216 -16.53 -9.55 -21.49
CA ASN A 216 -16.14 -10.63 -22.40
C ASN A 216 -16.51 -12.03 -21.85
N GLY A 217 -16.90 -12.14 -20.61
CA GLY A 217 -17.28 -13.40 -19.95
C GLY A 217 -18.78 -13.71 -20.05
N HIS A 218 -19.53 -12.89 -20.76
CA HIS A 218 -20.93 -13.08 -21.13
C HIS A 218 -21.04 -13.33 -22.62
#